data_1c2ebd0f1662f0d4096c767cad3947ce
#
_entry.id   1c2ebd0f1662f0d4096c767cad3947ce
#
_cell.length_a   1.000
_cell.length_b   1.000
_cell.length_c   1.000
_cell.angle_alpha   90.00
_cell.angle_beta   90.00
_cell.angle_gamma   90.00
#
_symmetry.space_group_name_H-M   'P 1'
#
loop_
_entity.id
_entity.type
_entity.pdbx_description
1 polymer ?
#
loop_
_entity_poly.entity_id
_entity_poly.type
_entity_poly.pdbx_seq_one_letter_code
_entity_poly.pdbx_strand_id
1 'polypeptide(L)'
;QAIHYHNPKIVAGCIPEWKGQILLCRRAIEPKAGLWTYPAGFMEIGEGTEEAARRETLEEAHAQVAITRLHSVLSLPHIGQVYLTFVGRLLAKEFKAGQESLDVRLFDRTDIPWNEIAFPVVKDALRRYVDDVAGGEFRLHVADMPDPLI
;
A
#
# COMPACT_ATOMS: atom_id res chain seq x y z
N GLN A 1 -38.81 3.97 6.45
CA GLN A 1 -37.92 2.83 6.69
C GLN A 1 -36.57 3.03 6.04
N ALA A 2 -35.52 2.99 6.84
CA ALA A 2 -34.17 3.17 6.33
C ALA A 2 -33.61 1.86 5.75
N ILE A 3 -33.00 1.96 4.59
CA ILE A 3 -32.26 0.83 3.98
C ILE A 3 -30.78 1.10 4.20
N HIS A 4 -30.12 0.14 4.82
CA HIS A 4 -28.69 0.23 5.06
C HIS A 4 -27.93 -0.69 4.09
N TYR A 5 -27.00 -0.12 3.35
CA TYR A 5 -26.14 -0.87 2.43
C TYR A 5 -24.77 -1.03 3.02
N HIS A 6 -24.27 -2.27 2.99
CA HIS A 6 -22.90 -2.57 3.37
C HIS A 6 -22.09 -2.88 2.11
N ASN A 7 -21.33 -1.92 1.67
CA ASN A 7 -20.46 -2.07 0.48
C ASN A 7 -19.05 -2.38 0.91
N PRO A 8 -18.30 -3.16 0.11
CA PRO A 8 -16.88 -3.32 0.34
C PRO A 8 -16.18 -1.97 0.32
N LYS A 9 -15.18 -1.82 1.18
CA LYS A 9 -14.37 -0.61 1.24
C LYS A 9 -13.15 -0.77 0.35
N ILE A 10 -12.74 0.32 -0.28
CA ILE A 10 -11.54 0.36 -1.12
C ILE A 10 -10.41 0.97 -0.31
N VAL A 11 -9.30 0.23 -0.24
CA VAL A 11 -8.04 0.72 0.31
C VAL A 11 -7.13 1.03 -0.88
N ALA A 12 -6.76 2.29 -1.03
CA ALA A 12 -5.86 2.72 -2.10
C ALA A 12 -4.47 2.95 -1.53
N GLY A 13 -3.46 2.40 -2.19
CA GLY A 13 -2.09 2.51 -1.72
C GLY A 13 -1.09 2.69 -2.85
N CYS A 14 0.12 3.00 -2.47
CA CYS A 14 1.22 3.22 -3.40
C CYS A 14 2.50 2.58 -2.86
N ILE A 15 3.22 1.89 -3.73
CA ILE A 15 4.60 1.46 -3.49
C ILE A 15 5.49 2.54 -4.11
N PRO A 16 6.04 3.46 -3.31
CA PRO A 16 6.85 4.56 -3.85
C PRO A 16 8.27 4.10 -4.12
N GLU A 17 8.73 4.32 -5.35
CA GLU A 17 10.08 3.95 -5.78
C GLU A 17 11.03 5.14 -5.75
N TRP A 18 12.28 4.88 -5.38
CA TRP A 18 13.37 5.83 -5.51
C TRP A 18 14.68 5.09 -5.79
N LYS A 19 15.15 5.17 -7.05
CA LYS A 19 16.47 4.63 -7.44
C LYS A 19 16.77 3.21 -6.93
N GLY A 20 15.86 2.29 -7.18
CA GLY A 20 16.01 0.90 -6.76
C GLY A 20 15.56 0.58 -5.36
N GLN A 21 15.09 1.58 -4.63
CA GLN A 21 14.55 1.43 -3.28
C GLN A 21 13.04 1.67 -3.26
N ILE A 22 12.39 1.23 -2.21
CA ILE A 22 10.98 1.52 -1.95
C ILE A 22 10.81 2.16 -0.58
N LEU A 23 9.81 3.03 -0.47
CA LEU A 23 9.49 3.71 0.78
C LEU A 23 8.44 2.93 1.55
N LEU A 24 8.74 2.64 2.81
CA LEU A 24 7.78 2.02 3.72
C LEU A 24 7.61 2.89 4.97
N CYS A 25 6.43 2.78 5.57
CA CYS A 25 6.06 3.47 6.80
C CYS A 25 5.90 2.47 7.93
N ARG A 26 6.38 2.81 9.11
CA ARG A 26 6.17 2.01 10.32
C ARG A 26 4.95 2.54 11.05
N ARG A 27 3.95 1.70 11.25
CA ARG A 27 2.66 2.11 11.80
C ARG A 27 2.77 2.57 13.25
N ALA A 28 2.12 3.69 13.59
CA ALA A 28 2.00 4.19 14.95
C ALA A 28 0.71 3.76 15.63
N ILE A 29 -0.27 3.24 14.88
CA ILE A 29 -1.62 2.96 15.36
C ILE A 29 -1.96 1.47 15.24
N GLU A 30 -2.86 1.02 16.12
CA GLU A 30 -3.44 -0.32 16.02
C GLU A 30 -4.49 -0.38 14.89
N PRO A 31 -4.71 -1.52 14.24
CA PRO A 31 -3.97 -2.77 14.45
C PRO A 31 -2.57 -2.72 13.86
N LYS A 32 -1.69 -3.60 14.36
CA LYS A 32 -0.33 -3.78 13.82
C LYS A 32 0.60 -2.59 14.02
N ALA A 33 0.46 -1.85 15.13
CA ALA A 33 1.43 -0.82 15.50
C ALA A 33 2.84 -1.39 15.58
N GLY A 34 3.82 -0.61 15.09
CA GLY A 34 5.23 -1.01 15.06
C GLY A 34 5.64 -1.83 13.85
N LEU A 35 4.70 -2.23 12.97
CA LEU A 35 5.01 -2.99 11.78
C LEU A 35 4.97 -2.11 10.53
N TRP A 36 5.58 -2.59 9.45
CA TRP A 36 5.81 -1.81 8.23
C TRP A 36 4.76 -2.06 7.16
N THR A 37 4.47 -1.03 6.38
CA THR A 37 3.57 -1.09 5.23
C THR A 37 3.97 -0.02 4.21
N TYR A 38 3.59 -0.22 2.95
CA TYR A 38 3.59 0.93 2.04
C TYR A 38 2.42 1.85 2.41
N PRO A 39 2.46 3.14 2.05
CA PRO A 39 1.36 4.05 2.34
C PRO A 39 0.05 3.59 1.71
N ALA A 40 -1.01 3.49 2.50
CA ALA A 40 -2.33 3.05 2.04
C ALA A 40 -3.40 3.44 3.06
N GLY A 41 -4.61 3.65 2.58
CA GLY A 41 -5.76 3.94 3.44
C GLY A 41 -7.06 3.93 2.65
N PHE A 42 -8.16 4.11 3.34
CA PHE A 42 -9.48 4.08 2.73
C PHE A 42 -9.69 5.27 1.80
N MET A 43 -10.24 4.99 0.63
CA MET A 43 -10.72 6.04 -0.28
C MET A 43 -11.81 6.85 0.40
N GLU A 44 -11.82 8.14 0.11
CA GLU A 44 -12.88 9.05 0.54
C GLU A 44 -13.85 9.30 -0.60
N ILE A 45 -15.09 9.62 -0.27
CA ILE A 45 -16.11 9.96 -1.27
C ILE A 45 -15.63 11.20 -2.03
N GLY A 46 -15.71 11.15 -3.35
CA GLY A 46 -15.34 12.27 -4.21
C GLY A 46 -13.91 12.23 -4.73
N GLU A 47 -13.08 11.28 -4.26
CA GLU A 47 -11.73 11.17 -4.81
C GLU A 47 -11.59 9.96 -5.73
N GLY A 48 -10.69 10.06 -6.73
CA GLY A 48 -10.32 8.95 -7.58
C GLY A 48 -9.28 8.05 -6.90
N THR A 49 -9.02 6.88 -7.48
CA THR A 49 -8.12 5.89 -6.89
C THR A 49 -6.67 6.37 -6.83
N GLU A 50 -6.17 7.00 -7.90
CA GLU A 50 -4.81 7.54 -7.90
C GLU A 50 -4.66 8.70 -6.92
N GLU A 51 -5.67 9.56 -6.86
CA GLU A 51 -5.71 10.68 -5.93
C GLU A 51 -5.66 10.20 -4.49
N ALA A 52 -6.42 9.15 -4.16
CA ALA A 52 -6.41 8.55 -2.83
C ALA A 52 -5.03 7.99 -2.48
N ALA A 53 -4.39 7.29 -3.42
CA ALA A 53 -3.04 6.75 -3.20
C ALA A 53 -2.02 7.86 -2.98
N ARG A 54 -2.08 8.95 -3.73
CA ARG A 54 -1.20 10.10 -3.53
C ARG A 54 -1.45 10.79 -2.20
N ARG A 55 -2.71 10.95 -1.82
CA ARG A 55 -3.09 11.58 -0.54
C ARG A 55 -2.56 10.76 0.64
N GLU A 56 -2.75 9.45 0.61
CA GLU A 56 -2.27 8.58 1.69
C GLU A 56 -0.73 8.61 1.79
N THR A 57 -0.04 8.65 0.66
CA THR A 57 1.42 8.77 0.65
C THR A 57 1.87 10.09 1.29
N LEU A 58 1.16 11.18 0.96
CA LEU A 58 1.46 12.48 1.55
C LEU A 58 1.17 12.52 3.05
N GLU A 59 0.04 11.96 3.47
CA GLU A 59 -0.35 11.95 4.89
C GLU A 59 0.58 11.09 5.74
N GLU A 60 0.92 9.88 5.27
CA GLU A 60 1.69 8.92 6.06
C GLU A 60 3.19 9.13 6.00
N ALA A 61 3.70 9.68 4.89
CA ALA A 61 5.14 9.76 4.65
C ALA A 61 5.62 11.17 4.28
N HIS A 62 4.74 12.17 4.23
CA HIS A 62 5.08 13.52 3.73
C HIS A 62 5.85 13.47 2.42
N ALA A 63 5.49 12.53 1.55
CA ALA A 63 6.15 12.30 0.28
C ALA A 63 5.20 12.55 -0.88
N GLN A 64 5.74 13.11 -1.97
CA GLN A 64 5.01 13.34 -3.21
C GLN A 64 5.45 12.32 -4.25
N VAL A 65 4.48 11.72 -4.93
CA VAL A 65 4.73 10.69 -5.94
C VAL A 65 4.02 11.01 -7.24
N ALA A 66 4.63 10.58 -8.34
CA ALA A 66 3.96 10.44 -9.62
C ALA A 66 3.53 8.97 -9.74
N ILE A 67 2.26 8.74 -9.96
CA ILE A 67 1.74 7.37 -10.16
C ILE A 67 2.21 6.87 -11.52
N THR A 68 2.81 5.69 -11.56
CA THR A 68 3.33 5.10 -12.80
C THR A 68 2.43 4.04 -13.37
N ARG A 69 1.83 3.19 -12.53
CA ARG A 69 0.94 2.13 -12.99
C ARG A 69 0.12 1.54 -11.84
N LEU A 70 -1.01 0.94 -12.20
CA LEU A 70 -1.73 0.08 -11.27
C LEU A 70 -0.96 -1.25 -11.18
N HIS A 71 -0.63 -1.66 -9.96
CA HIS A 71 0.10 -2.89 -9.71
C HIS A 71 -0.83 -4.05 -9.40
N SER A 72 -1.81 -3.85 -8.52
CA SER A 72 -2.63 -4.96 -8.06
C SER A 72 -4.01 -4.53 -7.59
N VAL A 73 -4.95 -5.47 -7.76
CA VAL A 73 -6.30 -5.43 -7.21
C VAL A 73 -6.44 -6.72 -6.40
N LEU A 74 -6.31 -6.61 -5.09
CA LEU A 74 -6.37 -7.76 -4.19
C LEU A 74 -7.62 -7.65 -3.32
N SER A 75 -8.52 -8.62 -3.46
CA SER A 75 -9.78 -8.63 -2.74
C SER A 75 -9.66 -9.43 -1.46
N LEU A 76 -10.26 -8.93 -0.39
CA LEU A 76 -10.35 -9.60 0.90
C LEU A 76 -11.83 -9.80 1.22
N PRO A 77 -12.48 -10.84 0.63
CA PRO A 77 -13.93 -11.02 0.78
C PRO A 77 -14.36 -11.21 2.24
N HIS A 78 -13.50 -11.84 3.05
CA HIS A 78 -13.81 -12.16 4.46
C HIS A 78 -13.96 -10.91 5.34
N ILE A 79 -13.42 -9.77 4.93
CA ILE A 79 -13.56 -8.51 5.67
C ILE A 79 -14.17 -7.39 4.82
N GLY A 80 -14.61 -7.70 3.59
CA GLY A 80 -15.26 -6.72 2.72
C GLY A 80 -14.35 -5.58 2.31
N GLN A 81 -13.11 -5.86 1.91
CA GLN A 81 -12.16 -4.87 1.44
C GLN A 81 -11.56 -5.24 0.09
N VAL A 82 -11.20 -4.24 -0.69
CA VAL A 82 -10.45 -4.38 -1.93
C VAL A 82 -9.25 -3.44 -1.87
N TYR A 83 -8.06 -3.98 -2.04
CA TYR A 83 -6.82 -3.20 -2.11
C TYR A 83 -6.47 -2.89 -3.55
N LEU A 84 -6.43 -1.59 -3.87
CA LEU A 84 -5.92 -1.08 -5.15
C LEU A 84 -4.55 -0.47 -4.87
N THR A 85 -3.50 -1.14 -5.31
CA THR A 85 -2.13 -0.70 -5.06
C THR A 85 -1.47 -0.27 -6.35
N PHE A 86 -1.00 0.97 -6.36
CA PHE A 86 -0.24 1.53 -7.47
C PHE A 86 1.25 1.44 -7.18
N VAL A 87 2.06 1.50 -8.23
CA VAL A 87 3.47 1.82 -8.11
C VAL A 87 3.62 3.28 -8.49
N GLY A 88 4.40 4.03 -7.72
CA GLY A 88 4.69 5.42 -7.98
C GLY A 88 6.18 5.68 -7.89
N ARG A 89 6.59 6.86 -8.36
CA ARG A 89 7.97 7.32 -8.28
C ARG A 89 7.99 8.56 -7.39
N LEU A 90 8.89 8.58 -6.40
CA LEU A 90 9.09 9.77 -5.58
C LEU A 90 9.56 10.92 -6.48
N LEU A 91 8.95 12.09 -6.33
CA LEU A 91 9.34 13.29 -7.08
C LEU A 91 10.64 13.88 -6.56
N ALA A 92 10.95 13.64 -5.28
CA ALA A 92 12.18 14.05 -4.63
C ALA A 92 12.48 13.11 -3.47
N LYS A 93 13.73 13.06 -3.02
CA LYS A 93 14.10 12.27 -1.84
C LYS A 93 13.77 13.09 -0.57
N GLU A 94 12.48 13.38 -0.40
CA GLU A 94 11.95 14.12 0.74
C GLU A 94 10.78 13.34 1.33
N PHE A 95 10.90 12.97 2.59
CA PHE A 95 9.87 12.25 3.32
C PHE A 95 10.13 12.35 4.82
N LYS A 96 9.08 12.19 5.60
CA LYS A 96 9.16 12.08 7.06
C LYS A 96 7.88 11.44 7.58
N ALA A 97 7.92 10.89 8.78
CA ALA A 97 6.76 10.26 9.38
C ALA A 97 5.62 11.26 9.60
N GLY A 98 4.42 10.91 9.11
CA GLY A 98 3.19 11.59 9.43
C GLY A 98 2.73 11.23 10.85
N GLN A 99 1.58 11.78 11.27
CA GLN A 99 1.07 11.56 12.63
C GLN A 99 0.80 10.10 12.96
N GLU A 100 0.43 9.29 11.96
CA GLU A 100 0.10 7.89 12.14
C GLU A 100 1.26 6.95 11.85
N SER A 101 2.46 7.51 11.66
CA SER A 101 3.68 6.74 11.38
C SER A 101 4.74 7.00 12.44
N LEU A 102 5.39 5.94 12.91
CA LEU A 102 6.53 6.04 13.83
C LEU A 102 7.81 6.39 13.10
N ASP A 103 7.95 5.91 11.86
CA ASP A 103 9.15 6.06 11.06
C ASP A 103 8.80 5.88 9.59
N VAL A 104 9.64 6.43 8.72
CA VAL A 104 9.54 6.27 7.27
C VAL A 104 10.94 6.08 6.74
N ARG A 105 11.15 5.02 5.95
CA ARG A 105 12.48 4.70 5.42
C ARG A 105 12.41 4.19 4.00
N LEU A 106 13.51 4.37 3.28
CA LEU A 106 13.77 3.70 2.01
C LEU A 106 14.46 2.36 2.31
N PHE A 107 13.97 1.31 1.64
CA PHE A 107 14.53 -0.03 1.72
C PHE A 107 14.97 -0.48 0.34
N ASP A 108 16.15 -1.07 0.23
CA ASP A 108 16.48 -1.81 -0.98
C ASP A 108 15.52 -2.98 -1.13
N ARG A 109 15.21 -3.35 -2.37
CA ARG A 109 14.30 -4.48 -2.63
C ARG A 109 14.78 -5.78 -2.01
N THR A 110 16.08 -5.90 -1.76
CA THR A 110 16.68 -7.06 -1.10
C THR A 110 16.61 -7.01 0.42
N ASP A 111 16.25 -5.85 0.99
CA ASP A 111 16.27 -5.61 2.45
C ASP A 111 14.89 -5.36 3.04
N ILE A 112 13.85 -5.71 2.34
CA ILE A 112 12.48 -5.56 2.83
C ILE A 112 12.30 -6.39 4.11
N PRO A 113 11.75 -5.79 5.18
CA PRO A 113 11.60 -6.49 6.46
C PRO A 113 10.40 -7.43 6.44
N TRP A 114 10.53 -8.55 5.72
CA TRP A 114 9.43 -9.48 5.45
C TRP A 114 8.71 -9.98 6.69
N ASN A 115 9.43 -10.17 7.81
CA ASN A 115 8.86 -10.66 9.07
C ASN A 115 8.17 -9.55 9.88
N GLU A 116 8.28 -8.30 9.44
CA GLU A 116 7.73 -7.14 10.13
C GLU A 116 6.74 -6.37 9.25
N ILE A 117 6.17 -7.00 8.24
CA ILE A 117 5.13 -6.39 7.40
C ILE A 117 3.78 -6.54 8.10
N ALA A 118 3.05 -5.44 8.15
CA ALA A 118 1.84 -5.31 8.98
C ALA A 118 0.69 -6.25 8.59
N PHE A 119 0.46 -6.44 7.29
CA PHE A 119 -0.71 -7.18 6.83
C PHE A 119 -0.34 -8.19 5.75
N PRO A 120 -0.99 -9.37 5.74
CA PRO A 120 -0.74 -10.37 4.69
C PRO A 120 -0.96 -9.84 3.26
N VAL A 121 -1.98 -9.00 3.05
CA VAL A 121 -2.25 -8.43 1.72
C VAL A 121 -1.12 -7.49 1.27
N VAL A 122 -0.56 -6.72 2.19
CA VAL A 122 0.57 -5.82 1.90
C VAL A 122 1.81 -6.66 1.56
N LYS A 123 2.06 -7.70 2.34
CA LYS A 123 3.17 -8.63 2.09
C LYS A 123 3.03 -9.29 0.73
N ASP A 124 1.84 -9.74 0.37
CA ASP A 124 1.57 -10.37 -0.92
C ASP A 124 1.82 -9.40 -2.07
N ALA A 125 1.31 -8.17 -1.97
CA ALA A 125 1.53 -7.14 -2.98
C ALA A 125 3.03 -6.82 -3.16
N LEU A 126 3.76 -6.70 -2.06
CA LEU A 126 5.21 -6.45 -2.10
C LEU A 126 5.98 -7.63 -2.72
N ARG A 127 5.58 -8.87 -2.43
CA ARG A 127 6.19 -10.05 -3.04
C ARG A 127 6.02 -10.04 -4.55
N ARG A 128 4.80 -9.79 -5.02
CA ARG A 128 4.50 -9.70 -6.46
C ARG A 128 5.30 -8.59 -7.12
N TYR A 129 5.42 -7.46 -6.44
CA TYR A 129 6.22 -6.33 -6.93
C TYR A 129 7.70 -6.70 -7.08
N VAL A 130 8.28 -7.30 -6.07
CA VAL A 130 9.70 -7.70 -6.09
C VAL A 130 9.95 -8.74 -7.17
N ASP A 131 9.06 -9.71 -7.32
CA ASP A 131 9.16 -10.73 -8.36
C ASP A 131 9.08 -10.14 -9.76
N ASP A 132 8.17 -9.18 -9.98
CA ASP A 132 8.06 -8.47 -11.27
C ASP A 132 9.35 -7.73 -11.61
N VAL A 133 9.90 -7.00 -10.63
CA VAL A 133 11.15 -6.25 -10.85
C VAL A 133 12.31 -7.20 -11.17
N ALA A 134 12.43 -8.31 -10.44
CA ALA A 134 13.47 -9.30 -10.67
C ALA A 134 13.34 -9.96 -12.05
N GLY A 135 12.12 -10.20 -12.49
CA GLY A 135 11.83 -10.81 -13.79
C GLY A 135 11.85 -9.82 -14.96
N GLY A 136 11.89 -8.52 -14.68
CA GLY A 136 11.85 -7.48 -15.73
C GLY A 136 10.53 -7.37 -16.45
N GLU A 137 9.46 -7.92 -15.91
CA GLU A 137 8.14 -7.94 -16.52
C GLU A 137 7.10 -7.45 -15.52
N PHE A 138 6.44 -6.34 -15.85
CA PHE A 138 5.43 -5.73 -14.98
C PHE A 138 4.04 -6.19 -15.40
N ARG A 139 3.33 -6.81 -14.45
CA ARG A 139 1.99 -7.35 -14.66
C ARG A 139 0.99 -6.63 -13.79
N LEU A 140 -0.26 -6.61 -14.24
CA LEU A 140 -1.37 -6.29 -13.35
C LEU A 140 -1.77 -7.58 -12.64
N HIS A 141 -1.74 -7.55 -11.30
CA HIS A 141 -2.11 -8.70 -10.48
C HIS A 141 -3.53 -8.52 -9.95
N VAL A 142 -4.37 -9.51 -10.23
CA VAL A 142 -5.76 -9.52 -9.74
C VAL A 142 -5.97 -10.86 -9.04
N ALA A 143 -6.31 -10.81 -7.75
CA ALA A 143 -6.48 -12.05 -6.97
C ALA A 143 -7.36 -11.81 -5.75
N ASP A 144 -7.89 -12.90 -5.22
CA ASP A 144 -8.57 -12.93 -3.94
C ASP A 144 -7.61 -13.46 -2.89
N MET A 145 -7.53 -12.78 -1.75
CA MET A 145 -6.75 -13.25 -0.62
C MET A 145 -7.55 -14.30 0.14
N PRO A 146 -6.91 -15.42 0.54
CA PRO A 146 -7.61 -16.41 1.33
C PRO A 146 -7.94 -15.89 2.72
N ASP A 147 -9.03 -16.40 3.30
CA ASP A 147 -9.36 -16.15 4.69
C ASP A 147 -8.28 -16.82 5.56
N PRO A 148 -7.54 -16.06 6.38
CA PRO A 148 -6.46 -16.65 7.19
C PRO A 148 -6.94 -17.61 8.27
N LEU A 149 -8.26 -17.69 8.53
CA LEU A 149 -8.84 -18.61 9.50
C LEU A 149 -9.27 -19.95 8.90
N ILE A 150 -9.11 -20.11 7.58
CA ILE A 150 -9.46 -21.38 6.89
C ILE A 150 -8.21 -22.22 6.61
#